data_175b5ccd22b64b82d631f606ce2424a2
#
_entry.id   175b5ccd22b64b82d631f606ce2424a2
#
_cell.length_a   1.000
_cell.length_b   1.000
_cell.length_c   1.000
_cell.angle_alpha   90.00
_cell.angle_beta   90.00
_cell.angle_gamma   90.00
#
_symmetry.space_group_name_H-M   'P 1'
#
loop_
_entity.id
_entity.type
_entity.pdbx_description
1 polymer ?
#
loop_
_entity_poly.entity_id
_entity_poly.type
_entity_poly.pdbx_seq_one_letter_code
_entity_poly.pdbx_strand_id
1 'polypeptide(L)'
;FGDSVRFCISGGSYIKDSALRLINGLGYPLSNGYGMSEIGITSVELGKRPSAKNKNSVGAPFRSVEYRLNDDGVLEVRGDSICRRMLIDGEEIMNDGWFSTGDTARCEDGRYYIIGRCTDAVIGENGENINPDVVEQCFTLDGADSFCVLGLGEREHETLSLVVRLSPYMAGDRVRAVMDLAYAENEKLPMASRVRSFYITYDPLAPETAVKVGRKYLSRAVSGGSVKLIPFAEVKTDTQGAEFDTSSPLAKKVSEIIVSVLGCDADAVGADTHVINDLGADSLQYFTLITRLAEEFSITGYSDTDKYCCTLREFCTYIERHIG
;
A
#
# COMPACT_ATOMS: atom_id res chain seq x y z
N PHE A 1 -19.07 4.94 12.82
CA PHE A 1 -19.00 3.77 13.75
C PHE A 1 -19.96 3.90 14.94
N GLY A 2 -20.52 5.09 15.24
CA GLY A 2 -21.45 5.32 16.34
C GLY A 2 -20.80 5.19 17.74
N ASP A 3 -21.64 5.24 18.78
CA ASP A 3 -21.18 5.28 20.18
C ASP A 3 -20.88 3.90 20.79
N SER A 4 -21.08 2.81 20.03
CA SER A 4 -20.98 1.43 20.52
C SER A 4 -19.55 0.88 20.52
N VAL A 5 -18.64 1.47 19.74
CA VAL A 5 -17.26 0.98 19.63
C VAL A 5 -16.48 1.34 20.89
N ARG A 6 -16.09 0.32 21.65
CA ARG A 6 -15.33 0.46 22.90
C ARG A 6 -13.85 0.23 22.75
N PHE A 7 -13.44 -0.48 21.68
CA PHE A 7 -12.08 -0.88 21.47
C PHE A 7 -11.87 -1.28 20.02
N CYS A 8 -10.76 -0.83 19.43
CA CYS A 8 -10.33 -1.19 18.09
C CYS A 8 -8.88 -1.69 18.15
N ILE A 9 -8.58 -2.76 17.41
CA ILE A 9 -7.21 -3.26 17.25
C ILE A 9 -6.88 -3.24 15.75
N SER A 10 -5.72 -2.69 15.43
CA SER A 10 -5.03 -2.90 14.16
C SER A 10 -3.89 -3.89 14.37
N GLY A 11 -3.72 -4.83 13.45
CA GLY A 11 -2.65 -5.83 13.52
C GLY A 11 -2.37 -6.46 12.16
N GLY A 12 -1.28 -7.22 12.06
CA GLY A 12 -0.88 -7.92 10.83
C GLY A 12 -0.17 -7.04 9.80
N SER A 13 -0.14 -5.73 9.99
CA SER A 13 0.58 -4.79 9.14
C SER A 13 0.95 -3.54 9.92
N TYR A 14 1.93 -2.79 9.40
CA TYR A 14 2.26 -1.48 9.93
C TYR A 14 1.10 -0.50 9.72
N ILE A 15 0.84 0.34 10.72
CA ILE A 15 -0.10 1.44 10.63
C ILE A 15 0.64 2.78 10.77
N LYS A 16 0.37 3.74 9.89
CA LYS A 16 1.02 5.06 9.97
C LYS A 16 0.63 5.79 11.27
N ASP A 17 1.60 6.47 11.89
CA ASP A 17 1.37 7.29 13.10
C ASP A 17 0.29 8.36 12.89
N SER A 18 0.19 8.90 11.67
CA SER A 18 -0.86 9.86 11.31
C SER A 18 -2.26 9.26 11.40
N ALA A 19 -2.42 8.02 10.94
CA ALA A 19 -3.70 7.29 11.02
C ALA A 19 -4.06 6.97 12.48
N LEU A 20 -3.09 6.52 13.29
CA LEU A 20 -3.29 6.31 14.72
C LEU A 20 -3.73 7.60 15.43
N ARG A 21 -3.03 8.73 15.16
CA ARG A 21 -3.39 10.04 15.74
C ARG A 21 -4.77 10.48 15.31
N LEU A 22 -5.12 10.33 14.03
CA LEU A 22 -6.43 10.72 13.52
C LEU A 22 -7.55 9.92 14.18
N ILE A 23 -7.49 8.60 14.16
CA ILE A 23 -8.54 7.71 14.69
C ILE A 23 -8.69 7.90 16.20
N ASN A 24 -7.57 7.93 16.95
CA ASN A 24 -7.59 8.17 18.38
C ASN A 24 -8.08 9.60 18.71
N GLY A 25 -7.74 10.59 17.86
CA GLY A 25 -8.20 11.98 18.00
C GLY A 25 -9.71 12.14 17.78
N LEU A 26 -10.32 11.31 16.94
CA LEU A 26 -11.76 11.22 16.74
C LEU A 26 -12.49 10.51 17.90
N GLY A 27 -11.76 10.03 18.93
CA GLY A 27 -12.32 9.38 20.10
C GLY A 27 -12.51 7.87 19.97
N TYR A 28 -12.04 7.25 18.88
CA TYR A 28 -12.06 5.80 18.72
C TYR A 28 -10.76 5.20 19.28
N PRO A 29 -10.80 4.36 20.34
CA PRO A 29 -9.60 3.87 20.99
C PRO A 29 -8.92 2.78 20.15
N LEU A 30 -8.14 3.19 19.16
CA LEU A 30 -7.37 2.29 18.29
C LEU A 30 -6.05 1.93 18.96
N SER A 31 -5.80 0.64 19.09
CA SER A 31 -4.56 0.05 19.59
C SER A 31 -3.88 -0.77 18.50
N ASN A 32 -2.55 -0.71 18.46
CA ASN A 32 -1.78 -1.57 17.58
C ASN A 32 -1.43 -2.87 18.31
N GLY A 33 -1.52 -4.00 17.60
CA GLY A 33 -1.18 -5.33 18.09
C GLY A 33 -0.17 -6.01 17.19
N TYR A 34 0.59 -6.94 17.78
CA TYR A 34 1.60 -7.72 17.07
C TYR A 34 1.34 -9.21 17.20
N GLY A 35 1.51 -9.87 16.09
CA GLY A 35 1.41 -11.30 15.97
C GLY A 35 1.59 -11.75 14.53
N MET A 36 1.78 -13.03 14.35
CA MET A 36 1.88 -13.71 13.06
C MET A 36 1.32 -15.15 13.20
N SER A 37 1.14 -15.84 12.08
CA SER A 37 0.52 -17.17 12.08
C SER A 37 1.22 -18.17 13.01
N GLU A 38 2.55 -18.03 13.10
CA GLU A 38 3.44 -18.94 13.84
C GLU A 38 3.38 -18.73 15.36
N ILE A 39 2.97 -17.56 15.81
CA ILE A 39 3.01 -17.21 17.24
C ILE A 39 1.67 -16.76 17.81
N GLY A 40 0.65 -16.57 16.96
CA GLY A 40 -0.60 -15.94 17.36
C GLY A 40 -0.43 -14.45 17.68
N ILE A 41 -1.43 -13.83 18.31
CA ILE A 41 -1.33 -12.45 18.79
C ILE A 41 -0.61 -12.49 20.15
N THR A 42 0.55 -11.87 20.23
CA THR A 42 1.45 -11.94 21.40
C THR A 42 1.51 -10.65 22.20
N SER A 43 1.13 -9.52 21.61
CA SER A 43 1.03 -8.24 22.32
C SER A 43 -0.01 -7.31 21.68
N VAL A 44 -0.53 -6.39 22.48
CA VAL A 44 -1.38 -5.27 22.05
C VAL A 44 -1.06 -4.05 22.92
N GLU A 45 -0.98 -2.86 22.32
CA GLU A 45 -0.80 -1.61 23.06
C GLU A 45 -2.07 -1.24 23.82
N LEU A 46 -2.16 -1.65 25.08
CA LEU A 46 -3.28 -1.40 25.96
C LEU A 46 -3.11 -0.15 26.83
N GLY A 47 -2.01 0.56 26.69
CA GLY A 47 -1.72 1.76 27.46
C GLY A 47 -2.76 2.86 27.24
N LYS A 48 -3.11 3.57 28.31
CA LYS A 48 -4.03 4.70 28.26
C LYS A 48 -3.36 6.01 27.80
N ARG A 49 -2.02 6.05 27.73
CA ARG A 49 -1.27 7.24 27.33
C ARG A 49 -1.35 7.47 25.83
N PRO A 50 -1.87 8.60 25.35
CA PRO A 50 -1.93 8.89 23.91
C PRO A 50 -0.55 8.83 23.23
N SER A 51 0.51 9.24 23.97
CA SER A 51 1.89 9.22 23.45
C SER A 51 2.40 7.84 23.07
N ALA A 52 1.96 6.77 23.72
CA ALA A 52 2.34 5.40 23.38
C ALA A 52 1.48 4.87 22.22
N LYS A 53 0.17 5.08 22.28
CA LYS A 53 -0.75 4.65 21.22
C LYS A 53 -0.47 5.31 19.89
N ASN A 54 -0.08 6.59 19.89
CA ASN A 54 0.15 7.37 18.69
C ASN A 54 1.57 7.21 18.09
N LYS A 55 2.42 6.39 18.69
CA LYS A 55 3.79 6.12 18.23
C LYS A 55 4.00 4.70 17.70
N ASN A 56 2.93 4.01 17.36
CA ASN A 56 2.97 2.66 16.79
C ASN A 56 3.60 1.59 17.70
N SER A 57 3.49 1.78 19.02
CA SER A 57 3.84 0.73 19.98
C SER A 57 2.91 -0.48 19.80
N VAL A 58 3.46 -1.67 19.84
CA VAL A 58 2.69 -2.92 19.94
C VAL A 58 2.48 -3.36 21.39
N GLY A 59 2.91 -2.52 22.35
CA GLY A 59 2.76 -2.78 23.77
C GLY A 59 3.82 -3.71 24.37
N ALA A 60 3.53 -4.20 25.57
CA ALA A 60 4.30 -5.24 26.23
C ALA A 60 3.76 -6.63 25.85
N PRO A 61 4.55 -7.70 25.89
CA PRO A 61 4.07 -9.05 25.66
C PRO A 61 3.00 -9.45 26.67
N PHE A 62 2.08 -10.30 26.26
CA PHE A 62 1.11 -10.90 27.18
C PHE A 62 1.81 -11.77 28.23
N ARG A 63 1.13 -12.01 29.37
CA ARG A 63 1.73 -12.74 30.51
C ARG A 63 2.24 -14.14 30.18
N SER A 64 1.68 -14.78 29.16
CA SER A 64 2.05 -16.13 28.69
C SER A 64 3.18 -16.12 27.68
N VAL A 65 3.74 -14.93 27.36
CA VAL A 65 4.73 -14.76 26.29
C VAL A 65 5.88 -13.91 26.80
N GLU A 66 7.08 -14.30 26.42
CA GLU A 66 8.32 -13.57 26.69
C GLU A 66 8.90 -13.04 25.39
N TYR A 67 9.45 -11.83 25.45
CA TYR A 67 10.12 -11.17 24.33
C TYR A 67 11.58 -10.91 24.71
N ARG A 68 12.46 -11.08 23.75
CA ARG A 68 13.84 -10.56 23.81
C ARG A 68 14.28 -10.08 22.44
N LEU A 69 15.27 -9.21 22.40
CA LEU A 69 15.98 -8.83 21.19
C LEU A 69 17.31 -9.56 21.19
N ASN A 70 17.67 -10.16 20.07
CA ASN A 70 19.03 -10.72 19.90
C ASN A 70 20.04 -9.60 19.59
N ASP A 71 21.29 -9.93 19.36
CA ASP A 71 22.38 -8.97 19.10
C ASP A 71 22.15 -8.15 17.82
N ASP A 72 21.39 -8.67 16.87
CA ASP A 72 21.03 -7.99 15.61
C ASP A 72 19.73 -7.16 15.74
N GLY A 73 19.14 -7.08 16.93
CA GLY A 73 17.88 -6.38 17.19
C GLY A 73 16.65 -7.12 16.67
N VAL A 74 16.78 -8.40 16.31
CA VAL A 74 15.65 -9.24 15.87
C VAL A 74 14.84 -9.69 17.08
N LEU A 75 13.52 -9.54 17.00
CA LEU A 75 12.59 -9.97 18.03
C LEU A 75 12.50 -11.50 18.06
N GLU A 76 12.79 -12.05 19.23
CA GLU A 76 12.57 -13.46 19.54
C GLU A 76 11.49 -13.61 20.59
N VAL A 77 10.65 -14.61 20.40
CA VAL A 77 9.43 -14.84 21.19
C VAL A 77 9.44 -16.26 21.76
N ARG A 78 9.05 -16.40 23.03
CA ARG A 78 8.85 -17.69 23.69
C ARG A 78 7.54 -17.67 24.47
N GLY A 79 6.82 -18.79 24.47
CA GLY A 79 5.56 -18.91 25.23
C GLY A 79 4.66 -20.00 24.72
N ASP A 80 3.52 -20.17 25.39
CA ASP A 80 2.58 -21.26 25.15
C ASP A 80 1.81 -21.16 23.82
N SER A 81 1.70 -19.95 23.25
CA SER A 81 1.02 -19.71 21.98
C SER A 81 1.89 -19.98 20.75
N ILE A 82 3.19 -20.23 20.95
CA ILE A 82 4.14 -20.41 19.86
C ILE A 82 3.95 -21.78 19.23
N CYS A 83 3.87 -21.81 17.90
CA CYS A 83 3.76 -23.06 17.16
C CYS A 83 5.00 -23.93 17.37
N ARG A 84 4.81 -25.15 17.88
CA ARG A 84 5.92 -26.10 18.12
C ARG A 84 6.37 -26.82 16.86
N ARG A 85 5.48 -26.96 15.88
CA ARG A 85 5.75 -27.67 14.64
C ARG A 85 5.23 -26.86 13.46
N MET A 86 6.08 -26.57 12.53
CA MET A 86 5.78 -25.79 11.33
C MET A 86 6.20 -26.55 10.09
N LEU A 87 5.45 -26.39 9.00
CA LEU A 87 5.83 -26.88 7.69
C LEU A 87 6.19 -25.66 6.81
N ILE A 88 7.46 -25.54 6.48
CA ILE A 88 7.96 -24.43 5.65
C ILE A 88 8.64 -25.03 4.42
N ASP A 89 8.16 -24.69 3.24
CA ASP A 89 8.66 -25.19 1.94
C ASP A 89 8.76 -26.73 1.85
N GLY A 90 7.86 -27.43 2.57
CA GLY A 90 7.80 -28.89 2.60
C GLY A 90 8.69 -29.53 3.68
N GLU A 91 9.46 -28.76 4.41
CA GLU A 91 10.28 -29.23 5.54
C GLU A 91 9.60 -28.97 6.88
N GLU A 92 9.67 -29.99 7.76
CA GLU A 92 9.15 -29.87 9.11
C GLU A 92 10.19 -29.24 10.04
N ILE A 93 9.85 -28.09 10.63
CA ILE A 93 10.67 -27.37 11.57
C ILE A 93 10.05 -27.47 12.97
N MET A 94 10.84 -27.95 13.92
CA MET A 94 10.47 -28.01 15.34
C MET A 94 11.01 -26.80 16.08
N ASN A 95 10.14 -26.15 16.85
CA ASN A 95 10.52 -25.08 17.76
C ASN A 95 10.35 -25.54 19.21
N ASP A 96 11.44 -25.61 19.93
CA ASP A 96 11.50 -26.05 21.34
C ASP A 96 12.01 -24.95 22.29
N GLY A 97 12.11 -23.72 21.82
CA GLY A 97 12.67 -22.63 22.59
C GLY A 97 12.22 -21.24 22.16
N TRP A 98 13.18 -20.39 21.85
CA TRP A 98 12.94 -19.05 21.34
C TRP A 98 12.68 -19.10 19.82
N PHE A 99 11.56 -18.57 19.42
CA PHE A 99 11.19 -18.42 18.01
C PHE A 99 11.67 -17.06 17.50
N SER A 100 12.53 -17.07 16.48
CA SER A 100 12.94 -15.85 15.79
C SER A 100 11.85 -15.42 14.81
N THR A 101 11.29 -14.23 15.03
CA THR A 101 10.20 -13.72 14.19
C THR A 101 10.69 -13.20 12.82
N GLY A 102 11.98 -12.92 12.71
CA GLY A 102 12.56 -12.22 11.56
C GLY A 102 12.19 -10.74 11.50
N ASP A 103 11.49 -10.22 12.48
CA ASP A 103 11.17 -8.79 12.58
C ASP A 103 12.17 -8.11 13.51
N THR A 104 12.76 -6.99 13.07
CA THR A 104 13.56 -6.13 13.91
C THR A 104 12.66 -5.25 14.77
N ALA A 105 13.06 -5.05 16.02
CA ALA A 105 12.28 -4.26 16.95
C ALA A 105 13.19 -3.45 17.89
N ARG A 106 12.60 -2.47 18.57
CA ARG A 106 13.23 -1.76 19.68
C ARG A 106 12.31 -1.82 20.90
N CYS A 107 12.90 -1.75 22.09
CA CYS A 107 12.17 -1.72 23.34
C CYS A 107 12.45 -0.39 24.06
N GLU A 108 11.39 0.33 24.43
CA GLU A 108 11.46 1.57 25.22
C GLU A 108 10.45 1.46 26.38
N ASP A 109 10.93 1.60 27.60
CA ASP A 109 10.11 1.53 28.82
C ASP A 109 9.21 0.28 28.88
N GLY A 110 9.75 -0.88 28.44
CA GLY A 110 9.02 -2.15 28.42
C GLY A 110 7.96 -2.27 27.32
N ARG A 111 7.95 -1.35 26.36
CA ARG A 111 7.08 -1.37 25.18
C ARG A 111 7.90 -1.66 23.94
N TYR A 112 7.35 -2.48 23.06
CA TYR A 112 8.01 -2.88 21.83
C TYR A 112 7.46 -2.10 20.64
N TYR A 113 8.34 -1.84 19.68
CA TYR A 113 8.06 -1.14 18.42
C TYR A 113 8.68 -1.97 17.31
N ILE A 114 7.87 -2.45 16.40
CA ILE A 114 8.37 -3.18 15.22
C ILE A 114 8.91 -2.17 14.21
N ILE A 115 10.15 -2.38 13.78
CA ILE A 115 10.84 -1.52 12.82
C ILE A 115 10.63 -2.03 11.39
N GLY A 116 10.74 -3.37 11.20
CA GLY A 116 10.54 -4.03 9.91
C GLY A 116 11.17 -5.42 9.90
N ARG A 117 11.28 -6.03 8.71
CA ARG A 117 11.85 -7.38 8.57
C ARG A 117 13.32 -7.36 8.27
N CYS A 118 14.10 -8.17 8.97
CA CYS A 118 15.53 -8.32 8.71
C CYS A 118 15.80 -8.91 7.32
N THR A 119 14.91 -9.76 6.81
CA THR A 119 15.04 -10.37 5.48
C THR A 119 14.77 -9.43 4.32
N ASP A 120 14.17 -8.27 4.59
CA ASP A 120 13.80 -7.29 3.58
C ASP A 120 14.80 -6.10 3.58
N ALA A 121 15.74 -6.07 4.53
CA ALA A 121 16.76 -5.03 4.60
C ALA A 121 17.64 -5.04 3.34
N VAL A 122 17.85 -3.85 2.76
CA VAL A 122 18.72 -3.62 1.61
C VAL A 122 20.06 -3.10 2.14
N ILE A 123 21.17 -3.66 1.68
CA ILE A 123 22.50 -3.19 2.04
C ILE A 123 22.81 -1.95 1.20
N GLY A 124 22.96 -0.81 1.88
CA GLY A 124 23.35 0.45 1.23
C GLY A 124 24.81 0.43 0.77
N GLU A 125 25.17 1.44 -0.03
CA GLU A 125 26.54 1.56 -0.62
C GLU A 125 27.66 1.61 0.42
N ASN A 126 27.35 2.08 1.64
CA ASN A 126 28.32 2.16 2.74
C ASN A 126 28.22 0.97 3.70
N GLY A 127 27.47 -0.09 3.33
CA GLY A 127 27.28 -1.28 4.16
C GLY A 127 26.21 -1.13 5.25
N GLU A 128 25.47 -0.03 5.28
CA GLU A 128 24.35 0.14 6.21
C GLU A 128 23.14 -0.70 5.81
N ASN A 129 22.45 -1.26 6.80
CA ASN A 129 21.19 -1.95 6.59
C ASN A 129 20.03 -0.94 6.51
N ILE A 130 19.48 -0.77 5.32
CA ILE A 130 18.34 0.09 5.09
C ILE A 130 17.08 -0.76 5.15
N ASN A 131 16.15 -0.40 6.05
CA ASN A 131 14.87 -1.07 6.14
C ASN A 131 13.86 -0.42 5.19
N PRO A 132 13.37 -1.12 4.15
CA PRO A 132 12.44 -0.56 3.19
C PRO A 132 11.09 -0.14 3.79
N ASP A 133 10.64 -0.78 4.90
CA ASP A 133 9.40 -0.37 5.58
C ASP A 133 9.51 1.04 6.14
N VAL A 134 10.67 1.40 6.70
CA VAL A 134 10.92 2.74 7.23
C VAL A 134 10.94 3.78 6.13
N VAL A 135 11.58 3.46 5.01
CA VAL A 135 11.64 4.35 3.84
C VAL A 135 10.26 4.53 3.21
N GLU A 136 9.52 3.44 3.02
CA GLU A 136 8.18 3.44 2.41
C GLU A 136 7.19 4.33 3.18
N GLN A 137 7.30 4.36 4.52
CA GLN A 137 6.45 5.20 5.38
C GLN A 137 6.60 6.71 5.12
N CYS A 138 7.75 7.12 4.61
CA CYS A 138 8.04 8.51 4.31
C CYS A 138 7.36 8.99 3.03
N PHE A 139 6.92 8.07 2.17
CA PHE A 139 6.21 8.41 0.94
C PHE A 139 4.71 8.58 1.20
N THR A 140 4.15 9.61 0.58
CA THR A 140 2.72 9.81 0.42
C THR A 140 2.49 10.19 -1.03
N LEU A 141 1.98 9.23 -1.83
CA LEU A 141 1.86 9.35 -3.29
C LEU A 141 0.38 9.42 -3.65
N ASP A 142 -0.18 10.62 -3.57
CA ASP A 142 -1.56 10.87 -3.97
C ASP A 142 -1.71 10.60 -5.48
N GLY A 143 -2.71 9.81 -5.83
CA GLY A 143 -2.96 9.38 -7.20
C GLY A 143 -2.35 8.02 -7.56
N ALA A 144 -1.44 7.46 -6.77
CA ALA A 144 -0.98 6.09 -6.95
C ALA A 144 -2.00 5.08 -6.41
N ASP A 145 -2.25 3.98 -7.13
CA ASP A 145 -3.10 2.88 -6.65
C ASP A 145 -2.46 2.17 -5.47
N SER A 146 -1.17 1.91 -5.59
CA SER A 146 -0.32 1.33 -4.55
C SER A 146 1.14 1.56 -4.89
N PHE A 147 2.00 1.43 -3.90
CA PHE A 147 3.45 1.47 -4.10
C PHE A 147 4.17 0.58 -3.10
N CYS A 148 5.41 0.24 -3.41
CA CYS A 148 6.26 -0.55 -2.56
C CYS A 148 7.72 -0.11 -2.70
N VAL A 149 8.41 0.02 -1.58
CA VAL A 149 9.87 0.20 -1.53
C VAL A 149 10.50 -1.16 -1.25
N LEU A 150 11.45 -1.58 -2.10
CA LEU A 150 12.12 -2.86 -1.98
C LEU A 150 13.52 -2.82 -2.60
N GLY A 151 14.36 -3.81 -2.27
CA GLY A 151 15.59 -4.08 -3.01
C GLY A 151 15.29 -4.78 -4.32
N LEU A 152 15.82 -4.26 -5.43
CA LEU A 152 15.79 -4.90 -6.74
C LEU A 152 17.22 -5.08 -7.26
N GLY A 153 17.47 -6.21 -7.90
CA GLY A 153 18.79 -6.60 -8.42
C GLY A 153 19.25 -7.95 -7.90
N GLU A 154 20.53 -8.28 -8.13
CA GLU A 154 21.16 -9.48 -7.58
C GLU A 154 21.43 -9.27 -6.07
N ARG A 155 21.34 -10.33 -5.28
CA ARG A 155 21.33 -10.31 -3.80
C ARG A 155 22.48 -9.57 -3.13
N GLU A 156 23.62 -9.44 -3.81
CA GLU A 156 24.81 -8.70 -3.32
C GLU A 156 24.88 -7.25 -3.85
N HIS A 157 23.99 -6.88 -4.78
CA HIS A 157 23.94 -5.58 -5.44
C HIS A 157 22.51 -5.09 -5.59
N GLU A 158 21.69 -5.32 -4.57
CA GLU A 158 20.33 -4.81 -4.55
C GLU A 158 20.32 -3.29 -4.48
N THR A 159 19.51 -2.67 -5.33
CA THR A 159 19.30 -1.22 -5.31
C THR A 159 17.95 -0.92 -4.66
N LEU A 160 17.95 -0.03 -3.67
CA LEU A 160 16.72 0.43 -3.04
C LEU A 160 15.86 1.14 -4.08
N SER A 161 14.71 0.55 -4.36
CA SER A 161 13.84 0.92 -5.47
C SER A 161 12.43 1.23 -4.99
N LEU A 162 11.80 2.22 -5.61
CA LEU A 162 10.36 2.51 -5.45
C LEU A 162 9.63 2.01 -6.71
N VAL A 163 8.67 1.13 -6.51
CA VAL A 163 7.76 0.67 -7.55
C VAL A 163 6.37 1.25 -7.27
N VAL A 164 5.85 2.02 -8.20
CA VAL A 164 4.54 2.68 -8.10
C VAL A 164 3.59 2.04 -9.11
N ARG A 165 2.48 1.51 -8.63
CA ARG A 165 1.40 1.05 -9.49
C ARG A 165 0.49 2.21 -9.83
N LEU A 166 0.22 2.37 -11.11
CA LEU A 166 -0.70 3.37 -11.64
C LEU A 166 -1.79 2.69 -12.47
N SER A 167 -2.93 3.36 -12.59
CA SER A 167 -3.95 2.96 -13.57
C SER A 167 -3.38 3.07 -14.99
N PRO A 168 -3.58 2.06 -15.86
CA PRO A 168 -3.17 2.14 -17.26
C PRO A 168 -3.95 3.20 -18.04
N TYR A 169 -4.99 3.77 -17.44
CA TYR A 169 -5.88 4.78 -18.05
C TYR A 169 -5.62 6.18 -17.50
N MET A 170 -4.66 6.32 -16.57
CA MET A 170 -4.33 7.59 -15.96
C MET A 170 -3.79 8.58 -17.01
N ALA A 171 -4.26 9.81 -16.95
CA ALA A 171 -3.77 10.89 -17.82
C ALA A 171 -2.26 11.17 -17.57
N GLY A 172 -1.52 11.52 -18.63
CA GLY A 172 -0.08 11.68 -18.58
C GLY A 172 0.41 12.78 -17.64
N ASP A 173 -0.36 13.86 -17.47
CA ASP A 173 -0.09 14.92 -16.51
C ASP A 173 -0.22 14.44 -15.05
N ARG A 174 -1.20 13.57 -14.77
CA ARG A 174 -1.35 12.94 -13.45
C ARG A 174 -0.24 11.92 -13.18
N VAL A 175 0.15 11.12 -14.19
CA VAL A 175 1.32 10.24 -14.08
C VAL A 175 2.54 11.05 -13.70
N ARG A 176 2.78 12.18 -14.38
CA ARG A 176 3.88 13.10 -14.09
C ARG A 176 3.79 13.64 -12.67
N ALA A 177 2.62 14.08 -12.23
CA ALA A 177 2.42 14.60 -10.88
C ALA A 177 2.79 13.57 -9.79
N VAL A 178 2.42 12.29 -9.97
CA VAL A 178 2.82 11.22 -9.05
C VAL A 178 4.34 11.01 -9.07
N MET A 179 4.97 11.05 -10.25
CA MET A 179 6.42 10.92 -10.37
C MET A 179 7.17 12.08 -9.69
N ASP A 180 6.73 13.32 -9.91
CA ASP A 180 7.31 14.52 -9.30
C ASP A 180 7.15 14.47 -7.77
N LEU A 181 6.00 14.02 -7.29
CA LEU A 181 5.74 13.83 -5.86
C LEU A 181 6.68 12.75 -5.27
N ALA A 182 6.91 11.64 -5.98
CA ALA A 182 7.83 10.59 -5.54
C ALA A 182 9.27 11.12 -5.40
N TYR A 183 9.74 11.93 -6.34
CA TYR A 183 11.05 12.56 -6.25
C TYR A 183 11.11 13.56 -5.09
N ALA A 184 10.08 14.40 -4.92
CA ALA A 184 10.03 15.39 -3.85
C ALA A 184 10.01 14.75 -2.45
N GLU A 185 9.29 13.64 -2.26
CA GLU A 185 9.31 12.88 -1.00
C GLU A 185 10.69 12.23 -0.78
N ASN A 186 11.32 11.69 -1.82
CA ASN A 186 12.65 11.10 -1.72
C ASN A 186 13.73 12.12 -1.32
N GLU A 187 13.64 13.35 -1.79
CA GLU A 187 14.60 14.41 -1.43
C GLU A 187 14.58 14.77 0.06
N LYS A 188 13.46 14.56 0.74
CA LYS A 188 13.31 14.79 2.20
C LYS A 188 14.02 13.72 3.04
N LEU A 189 14.37 12.58 2.44
CA LEU A 189 15.03 11.48 3.12
C LEU A 189 16.53 11.78 3.34
N PRO A 190 17.12 11.26 4.44
CA PRO A 190 18.56 11.22 4.60
C PRO A 190 19.23 10.54 3.39
N MET A 191 20.36 11.06 2.96
CA MET A 191 21.03 10.62 1.73
C MET A 191 21.29 9.11 1.68
N ALA A 192 21.64 8.50 2.82
CA ALA A 192 21.86 7.06 2.95
C ALA A 192 20.58 6.22 2.74
N SER A 193 19.40 6.78 3.04
CA SER A 193 18.12 6.07 2.95
C SER A 193 17.32 6.43 1.69
N ARG A 194 17.90 7.20 0.77
CA ARG A 194 17.20 7.58 -0.46
C ARG A 194 17.04 6.41 -1.41
N VAL A 195 15.86 6.35 -2.00
CA VAL A 195 15.58 5.48 -3.14
C VAL A 195 16.45 5.90 -4.32
N ARG A 196 17.04 4.93 -4.99
CA ARG A 196 17.96 5.14 -6.14
C ARG A 196 17.30 4.88 -7.47
N SER A 197 16.32 3.97 -7.51
CA SER A 197 15.63 3.60 -8.74
C SER A 197 14.12 3.75 -8.58
N PHE A 198 13.49 4.31 -9.60
CA PHE A 198 12.06 4.62 -9.61
C PHE A 198 11.40 3.97 -10.81
N TYR A 199 10.34 3.22 -10.55
CA TYR A 199 9.61 2.48 -11.57
C TYR A 199 8.11 2.71 -11.44
N ILE A 200 7.42 2.76 -12.57
CA ILE A 200 5.98 2.53 -12.62
C ILE A 200 5.68 1.12 -13.10
N THR A 201 4.53 0.64 -12.74
CA THR A 201 3.94 -0.56 -13.32
C THR A 201 2.43 -0.41 -13.41
N TYR A 202 1.82 -1.11 -14.35
CA TYR A 202 0.37 -1.24 -14.46
C TYR A 202 -0.10 -2.61 -13.92
N ASP A 203 0.84 -3.51 -13.63
CA ASP A 203 0.56 -4.83 -13.09
C ASP A 203 0.30 -4.76 -11.57
N PRO A 204 -0.52 -5.66 -11.01
CA PRO A 204 -0.75 -5.75 -9.57
C PRO A 204 0.54 -6.04 -8.79
N LEU A 205 0.80 -5.29 -7.71
CA LEU A 205 1.97 -5.50 -6.85
C LEU A 205 1.83 -6.71 -5.92
N ALA A 206 0.62 -7.25 -5.78
CA ALA A 206 0.32 -8.38 -4.91
C ALA A 206 -0.80 -9.23 -5.52
N PRO A 207 -0.92 -10.52 -5.14
CA PRO A 207 -2.08 -11.34 -5.49
C PRO A 207 -3.37 -10.72 -4.97
N GLU A 208 -4.49 -10.94 -5.65
CA GLU A 208 -5.82 -10.41 -5.26
C GLU A 208 -6.25 -10.80 -3.83
N THR A 209 -5.80 -11.96 -3.37
CA THR A 209 -6.09 -12.46 -2.02
C THR A 209 -5.19 -11.85 -0.94
N ALA A 210 -4.17 -11.09 -1.31
CA ALA A 210 -3.22 -10.53 -0.37
C ALA A 210 -3.71 -9.20 0.21
N VAL A 211 -3.65 -9.07 1.54
CA VAL A 211 -3.99 -7.84 2.27
C VAL A 211 -2.92 -6.75 2.11
N LYS A 212 -1.69 -7.16 1.78
CA LYS A 212 -0.53 -6.27 1.62
C LYS A 212 0.43 -6.77 0.55
N VAL A 213 1.24 -5.85 0.02
CA VAL A 213 2.34 -6.18 -0.88
C VAL A 213 3.43 -6.92 -0.13
N GLY A 214 3.72 -8.16 -0.54
CA GLY A 214 4.86 -8.93 -0.03
C GLY A 214 6.10 -8.67 -0.87
N ARG A 215 7.16 -8.08 -0.29
CA ARG A 215 8.38 -7.73 -1.04
C ARG A 215 9.02 -8.92 -1.75
N LYS A 216 9.09 -10.07 -1.07
CA LYS A 216 9.59 -11.32 -1.69
C LYS A 216 8.74 -11.79 -2.88
N TYR A 217 7.41 -11.64 -2.77
CA TYR A 217 6.53 -11.93 -3.89
C TYR A 217 6.80 -10.99 -5.05
N LEU A 218 6.81 -9.67 -4.79
CA LEU A 218 7.03 -8.66 -5.82
C LEU A 218 8.40 -8.82 -6.49
N SER A 219 9.47 -9.04 -5.74
CA SER A 219 10.80 -9.31 -6.27
C SER A 219 10.83 -10.52 -7.20
N ARG A 220 10.17 -11.64 -6.81
CA ARG A 220 10.04 -12.83 -7.66
C ARG A 220 9.17 -12.55 -8.89
N ALA A 221 8.09 -11.81 -8.75
CA ALA A 221 7.19 -11.46 -9.85
C ALA A 221 7.89 -10.59 -10.90
N VAL A 222 8.71 -9.64 -10.45
CA VAL A 222 9.57 -8.81 -11.34
C VAL A 222 10.62 -9.67 -12.02
N SER A 223 11.38 -10.48 -11.28
CA SER A 223 12.41 -11.36 -11.84
C SER A 223 11.85 -12.42 -12.80
N GLY A 224 10.63 -12.90 -12.52
CA GLY A 224 9.90 -13.86 -13.37
C GLY A 224 9.16 -13.22 -14.54
N GLY A 225 9.17 -11.89 -14.69
CA GLY A 225 8.53 -11.15 -15.77
C GLY A 225 7.01 -11.06 -15.71
N SER A 226 6.38 -11.46 -14.60
CA SER A 226 4.93 -11.32 -14.39
C SER A 226 4.52 -9.90 -13.95
N VAL A 227 5.46 -9.13 -13.43
CA VAL A 227 5.31 -7.68 -13.18
C VAL A 227 6.35 -6.96 -14.04
N LYS A 228 5.89 -6.12 -14.94
CA LYS A 228 6.74 -5.34 -15.84
C LYS A 228 6.99 -3.97 -15.25
N LEU A 229 8.26 -3.64 -15.07
CA LEU A 229 8.68 -2.34 -14.55
C LEU A 229 9.07 -1.42 -15.71
N ILE A 230 8.61 -0.18 -15.64
CA ILE A 230 8.97 0.89 -16.57
C ILE A 230 9.72 1.94 -15.74
N PRO A 231 11.03 2.17 -16.04
CA PRO A 231 11.77 3.23 -15.35
C PRO A 231 11.10 4.60 -15.54
N PHE A 232 11.09 5.45 -14.50
CA PHE A 232 10.51 6.80 -14.62
C PHE A 232 11.09 7.58 -15.79
N ALA A 233 12.40 7.40 -16.09
CA ALA A 233 13.07 8.05 -17.21
C ALA A 233 12.52 7.63 -18.60
N GLU A 234 11.89 6.48 -18.69
CA GLU A 234 11.35 5.92 -19.94
C GLU A 234 9.85 6.16 -20.09
N VAL A 235 9.22 6.70 -19.06
CA VAL A 235 7.78 6.99 -19.07
C VAL A 235 7.52 8.14 -20.04
N LYS A 236 6.90 7.84 -21.15
CA LYS A 236 6.41 8.83 -22.10
C LYS A 236 5.12 9.44 -21.56
N THR A 237 5.26 10.48 -20.79
CA THR A 237 4.13 11.35 -20.49
C THR A 237 3.99 12.28 -21.68
N ASP A 238 3.12 11.96 -22.62
CA ASP A 238 2.80 12.88 -23.70
C ASP A 238 2.31 14.19 -23.09
N THR A 239 3.20 15.16 -23.06
CA THR A 239 2.93 16.53 -22.57
C THR A 239 2.07 17.33 -23.54
N GLN A 240 1.78 16.75 -24.69
CA GLN A 240 0.67 17.15 -25.53
C GLN A 240 -0.51 16.26 -25.16
N GLY A 241 -1.16 16.56 -24.06
CA GLY A 241 -2.54 16.15 -23.88
C GLY A 241 -3.28 16.62 -25.12
N ALA A 242 -3.61 15.71 -26.02
CA ALA A 242 -4.66 15.99 -26.98
C ALA A 242 -5.80 16.57 -26.14
N GLU A 243 -6.20 17.78 -26.45
CA GLU A 243 -7.26 18.48 -25.74
C GLU A 243 -8.45 17.52 -25.70
N PHE A 244 -8.76 16.99 -24.50
CA PHE A 244 -9.81 15.98 -24.38
C PHE A 244 -11.11 16.65 -24.77
N ASP A 245 -11.70 16.20 -25.86
CA ASP A 245 -12.94 16.74 -26.36
C ASP A 245 -14.13 16.28 -25.50
N THR A 246 -14.44 17.06 -24.47
CA THR A 246 -15.63 16.86 -23.63
C THR A 246 -16.92 16.98 -24.40
N SER A 247 -16.88 17.54 -25.62
CA SER A 247 -18.05 17.69 -26.49
C SER A 247 -18.31 16.45 -27.36
N SER A 248 -17.38 15.49 -27.39
CA SER A 248 -17.51 14.25 -28.15
C SER A 248 -18.77 13.46 -27.75
N PRO A 249 -19.41 12.73 -28.65
CA PRO A 249 -20.60 11.93 -28.32
C PRO A 249 -20.35 10.93 -27.18
N LEU A 250 -19.17 10.33 -27.13
CA LEU A 250 -18.76 9.42 -26.06
C LEU A 250 -18.66 10.14 -24.71
N ALA A 251 -17.90 11.25 -24.65
CA ALA A 251 -17.71 12.02 -23.43
C ALA A 251 -19.05 12.52 -22.86
N LYS A 252 -19.94 13.04 -23.72
CA LYS A 252 -21.29 13.45 -23.32
C LYS A 252 -22.07 12.31 -22.70
N LYS A 253 -22.06 11.14 -23.34
CA LYS A 253 -22.81 9.99 -22.87
C LYS A 253 -22.27 9.47 -21.52
N VAL A 254 -20.96 9.40 -21.36
CA VAL A 254 -20.33 9.03 -20.10
C VAL A 254 -20.63 10.05 -19.01
N SER A 255 -20.55 11.35 -19.31
CA SER A 255 -20.90 12.43 -18.38
C SER A 255 -22.37 12.36 -17.93
N GLU A 256 -23.31 12.10 -18.83
CA GLU A 256 -24.72 11.91 -18.51
C GLU A 256 -24.93 10.75 -17.52
N ILE A 257 -24.21 9.64 -17.69
CA ILE A 257 -24.28 8.50 -16.80
C ILE A 257 -23.70 8.86 -15.42
N ILE A 258 -22.55 9.56 -15.36
CA ILE A 258 -21.96 10.07 -14.11
C ILE A 258 -22.98 10.94 -13.37
N VAL A 259 -23.53 11.95 -14.02
CA VAL A 259 -24.55 12.87 -13.45
C VAL A 259 -25.76 12.09 -12.93
N SER A 260 -26.27 11.14 -13.73
CA SER A 260 -27.45 10.33 -13.37
C SER A 260 -27.21 9.45 -12.13
N VAL A 261 -26.00 8.90 -11.95
CA VAL A 261 -25.67 8.02 -10.83
C VAL A 261 -25.35 8.80 -9.57
N LEU A 262 -24.59 9.90 -9.70
CA LEU A 262 -24.13 10.68 -8.57
C LEU A 262 -25.12 11.76 -8.12
N GLY A 263 -26.02 12.17 -9.00
CA GLY A 263 -26.94 13.27 -8.72
C GLY A 263 -26.26 14.64 -8.64
N CYS A 264 -25.10 14.81 -9.29
CA CYS A 264 -24.33 16.05 -9.31
C CYS A 264 -24.75 16.95 -10.49
N ASP A 265 -24.33 18.21 -10.46
CA ASP A 265 -24.53 19.12 -11.58
C ASP A 265 -23.64 18.73 -12.78
N ALA A 266 -24.18 18.86 -14.00
CA ALA A 266 -23.46 18.51 -15.22
C ALA A 266 -22.16 19.34 -15.39
N ASP A 267 -22.18 20.61 -14.98
CA ASP A 267 -21.02 21.50 -15.03
C ASP A 267 -19.91 21.12 -14.07
N ALA A 268 -20.19 20.26 -13.09
CA ALA A 268 -19.16 19.74 -12.17
C ALA A 268 -18.32 18.60 -12.77
N VAL A 269 -18.77 18.00 -13.90
CA VAL A 269 -18.11 16.86 -14.53
C VAL A 269 -17.17 17.35 -15.64
N GLY A 270 -15.94 17.73 -15.27
CA GLY A 270 -14.86 18.04 -16.21
C GLY A 270 -14.07 16.80 -16.65
N ALA A 271 -13.19 16.97 -17.63
CA ALA A 271 -12.36 15.91 -18.18
C ALA A 271 -11.60 15.10 -17.11
N ASP A 272 -11.03 15.79 -16.16
CA ASP A 272 -10.16 15.23 -15.11
C ASP A 272 -10.77 15.31 -13.70
N THR A 273 -12.08 15.61 -13.60
CA THR A 273 -12.82 15.59 -12.34
C THR A 273 -12.93 14.15 -11.83
N HIS A 274 -12.43 13.92 -10.62
CA HIS A 274 -12.39 12.59 -10.00
C HIS A 274 -13.71 12.27 -9.30
N VAL A 275 -14.42 11.24 -9.75
CA VAL A 275 -15.79 10.92 -9.27
C VAL A 275 -15.87 10.66 -7.77
N ILE A 276 -14.83 10.09 -7.16
CA ILE A 276 -14.79 9.81 -5.71
C ILE A 276 -14.32 11.05 -4.93
N ASN A 277 -13.17 11.62 -5.30
CA ASN A 277 -12.52 12.67 -4.50
C ASN A 277 -13.20 14.04 -4.67
N ASP A 278 -13.61 14.38 -5.90
CA ASP A 278 -14.14 15.71 -6.22
C ASP A 278 -15.68 15.73 -6.19
N LEU A 279 -16.33 14.63 -6.63
CA LEU A 279 -17.80 14.52 -6.68
C LEU A 279 -18.38 13.74 -5.49
N GLY A 280 -17.53 13.15 -4.63
CA GLY A 280 -17.95 12.50 -3.39
C GLY A 280 -18.66 11.16 -3.57
N ALA A 281 -18.44 10.46 -4.68
CA ALA A 281 -19.06 9.14 -4.92
C ALA A 281 -18.68 8.16 -3.81
N ASP A 282 -19.66 7.52 -3.21
CA ASP A 282 -19.44 6.39 -2.32
C ASP A 282 -19.16 5.08 -3.11
N SER A 283 -18.79 4.02 -2.39
CA SER A 283 -18.46 2.74 -3.03
C SER A 283 -19.63 2.15 -3.81
N LEU A 284 -20.87 2.31 -3.33
CA LEU A 284 -22.05 1.79 -4.01
C LEU A 284 -22.35 2.58 -5.30
N GLN A 285 -22.25 3.90 -5.24
CA GLN A 285 -22.41 4.79 -6.39
C GLN A 285 -21.32 4.51 -7.43
N TYR A 286 -20.08 4.32 -7.00
CA TYR A 286 -18.99 3.97 -7.90
C TYR A 286 -19.24 2.64 -8.63
N PHE A 287 -19.60 1.58 -7.90
CA PHE A 287 -19.94 0.30 -8.53
C PHE A 287 -21.16 0.38 -9.45
N THR A 288 -22.17 1.16 -9.07
CA THR A 288 -23.33 1.41 -9.94
C THR A 288 -22.92 2.12 -11.23
N LEU A 289 -22.04 3.10 -11.15
CA LEU A 289 -21.50 3.82 -12.29
C LEU A 289 -20.79 2.87 -13.26
N ILE A 290 -19.87 2.07 -12.75
CA ILE A 290 -19.12 1.09 -13.56
C ILE A 290 -20.07 0.09 -14.24
N THR A 291 -21.05 -0.43 -13.50
CA THR A 291 -22.02 -1.39 -14.04
C THR A 291 -22.83 -0.75 -15.18
N ARG A 292 -23.31 0.47 -14.99
CA ARG A 292 -24.07 1.18 -16.05
C ARG A 292 -23.23 1.49 -17.28
N LEU A 293 -21.96 1.86 -17.10
CA LEU A 293 -21.05 2.07 -18.22
C LEU A 293 -20.81 0.77 -18.99
N ALA A 294 -20.59 -0.34 -18.28
CA ALA A 294 -20.41 -1.65 -18.91
C ALA A 294 -21.65 -2.09 -19.69
N GLU A 295 -22.85 -1.89 -19.14
CA GLU A 295 -24.12 -2.19 -19.82
C GLU A 295 -24.34 -1.31 -21.06
N GLU A 296 -24.18 0.01 -20.92
CA GLU A 296 -24.41 0.97 -22.01
C GLU A 296 -23.49 0.74 -23.20
N PHE A 297 -22.21 0.39 -22.93
CA PHE A 297 -21.22 0.17 -23.98
C PHE A 297 -20.97 -1.30 -24.30
N SER A 298 -21.78 -2.22 -23.75
CA SER A 298 -21.69 -3.68 -23.98
C SER A 298 -20.30 -4.26 -23.67
N ILE A 299 -19.64 -3.73 -22.65
CA ILE A 299 -18.32 -4.19 -22.24
C ILE A 299 -18.49 -5.46 -21.40
N THR A 300 -17.95 -6.59 -21.91
CA THR A 300 -17.97 -7.88 -21.23
C THR A 300 -16.58 -8.18 -20.64
N GLY A 301 -16.54 -8.76 -19.44
CA GLY A 301 -15.28 -9.19 -18.83
C GLY A 301 -14.57 -8.08 -18.04
N TYR A 302 -15.33 -7.30 -17.29
CA TYR A 302 -14.80 -6.33 -16.34
C TYR A 302 -13.79 -7.00 -15.40
N SER A 303 -12.51 -6.66 -15.54
CA SER A 303 -11.46 -7.21 -14.68
C SER A 303 -11.22 -6.31 -13.45
N ASP A 304 -10.60 -6.86 -12.39
CA ASP A 304 -10.23 -6.07 -11.22
C ASP A 304 -9.24 -4.94 -11.53
N THR A 305 -8.52 -5.02 -12.66
CA THR A 305 -7.67 -3.94 -13.18
C THR A 305 -8.46 -2.74 -13.69
N ASP A 306 -9.74 -2.93 -14.02
CA ASP A 306 -10.60 -1.89 -14.59
C ASP A 306 -11.27 -1.00 -13.51
N LYS A 307 -11.10 -1.36 -12.24
CA LYS A 307 -11.67 -0.64 -11.07
C LYS A 307 -11.03 0.73 -10.79
N TYR A 308 -10.08 1.16 -11.60
CA TYR A 308 -9.30 2.36 -11.31
C TYR A 308 -9.58 3.55 -12.21
N CYS A 309 -10.54 3.45 -13.12
CA CYS A 309 -11.03 4.61 -13.86
C CYS A 309 -11.86 5.49 -12.91
N CYS A 310 -11.42 6.71 -12.69
CA CYS A 310 -12.07 7.62 -11.76
C CYS A 310 -12.37 9.00 -12.37
N THR A 311 -11.98 9.26 -13.61
CA THR A 311 -12.26 10.52 -14.31
C THR A 311 -12.98 10.29 -15.63
N LEU A 312 -13.68 11.33 -16.13
CA LEU A 312 -14.37 11.27 -17.42
C LEU A 312 -13.42 10.82 -18.54
N ARG A 313 -12.20 11.37 -18.58
CA ARG A 313 -11.16 11.02 -19.56
C ARG A 313 -10.77 9.54 -19.45
N GLU A 314 -10.55 9.04 -18.26
CA GLU A 314 -10.17 7.64 -18.02
C GLU A 314 -11.28 6.67 -18.44
N PHE A 315 -12.54 6.98 -18.11
CA PHE A 315 -13.69 6.19 -18.56
C PHE A 315 -13.80 6.14 -20.07
N CYS A 316 -13.70 7.28 -20.75
CA CYS A 316 -13.74 7.32 -22.21
C CYS A 316 -12.58 6.54 -22.84
N THR A 317 -11.36 6.71 -22.34
CA THR A 317 -10.18 5.99 -22.82
C THR A 317 -10.32 4.47 -22.62
N TYR A 318 -10.90 4.06 -21.50
CA TYR A 318 -11.18 2.65 -21.21
C TYR A 318 -12.20 2.09 -22.22
N ILE A 319 -13.33 2.81 -22.41
CA ILE A 319 -14.40 2.40 -23.31
C ILE A 319 -13.89 2.28 -24.75
N GLU A 320 -13.13 3.25 -25.25
CA GLU A 320 -12.55 3.23 -26.60
C GLU A 320 -11.66 2.01 -26.85
N ARG A 321 -10.91 1.56 -25.83
CA ARG A 321 -10.05 0.36 -25.95
C ARG A 321 -10.82 -0.96 -25.96
N HIS A 322 -12.07 -0.97 -25.45
CA HIS A 322 -12.86 -2.21 -25.32
C HIS A 322 -14.02 -2.31 -26.32
N ILE A 323 -14.33 -1.24 -27.05
CA ILE A 323 -15.32 -1.24 -28.12
C ILE A 323 -14.67 -1.41 -29.49
N GLY A 324 -13.32 -1.28 -29.61
CA GLY A 324 -12.53 -1.35 -30.85
C GLY A 324 -12.25 -2.77 -31.35
#